data_60e09ca7c4e786fb1d56c3042037d8dd
#
_entry.id   60e09ca7c4e786fb1d56c3042037d8dd
#
_cell.length_a   1.000
_cell.length_b   1.000
_cell.length_c   1.000
_cell.angle_alpha   90.00
_cell.angle_beta   90.00
_cell.angle_gamma   90.00
#
_symmetry.space_group_name_H-M   'P 1'
#
loop_
_entity.id
_entity.type
_entity.pdbx_description
1 polymer ?
#
loop_
_entity_poly.entity_id
_entity_poly.type
_entity_poly.pdbx_seq_one_letter_code
_entity_poly.pdbx_strand_id
1 'polypeptide(L)'
;MSLGLSVEPMMEPADSLSAATVTADKGVIVSRVDYLSAENARTISDVLNLSSGLHVGDNGGLSGLKTVSLRGLGSAHTSIYMDGVRVGNVQSGQNDLGMLPLEDMTSAAVDYAQNSVSFKTARPEFGTLPVAGKVRFYAGSFGTYLPSARLDFRLSDKLSLSANAAGVMSKANFTYGDGLERINNDLKQFRGGLDLFGLTDGGDYHVKAYYSSAERGTPGTVDWPSDDRQADKNAFIQGYWHQSFSPLYTLHLSAKGSYDDIYYTSAWGDSQYGQTELQLNSAHDFQITDWWKVSLAADVQWDGLASTAYEASRTSVFSALATSFRTDRLLANVALEFNGAFDKDALSRYAFSPSADIRYRIFDGFDVLAFGRRAYRVPTFNELYYVGYGNPELRPEDAWLTDVGVDFHREVAGGWTLKAKLDGFANFLTDKITSAPTPEDPNIWAPYNIGKVRSLGLDLAAGFVWHDADWRCAFDARYTMLSATDRTPDSYSFGQQIPYIAKHTVVLNASASWRGWSLAPVWQLRSGRTDGSGDLDDWNTFDLTLAKSIRLPKTGPLSLKLSVRNMFDHRYEVSSGYPMPGRSILGGLEYKF
;
A
#
# COMPACT_ATOMS: atom_id res chain seq x y z
N MET A 1 10.67 -34.84 26.00
CA MET A 1 9.54 -34.43 25.16
C MET A 1 9.91 -33.06 24.59
N SER A 2 10.46 -33.06 23.38
CA SER A 2 10.86 -31.85 22.67
C SER A 2 9.60 -31.19 22.10
N LEU A 3 9.20 -30.07 22.64
CA LEU A 3 8.24 -29.19 22.01
C LEU A 3 8.95 -28.53 20.83
N GLY A 4 8.68 -29.04 19.62
CA GLY A 4 9.05 -28.39 18.39
C GLY A 4 8.29 -27.07 18.28
N LEU A 5 8.92 -25.98 18.69
CA LEU A 5 8.55 -24.65 18.27
C LEU A 5 9.02 -24.52 16.82
N SER A 6 8.08 -24.66 15.88
CA SER A 6 8.33 -24.26 14.51
C SER A 6 8.71 -22.78 14.53
N VAL A 7 9.95 -22.50 14.27
CA VAL A 7 10.40 -21.18 13.81
C VAL A 7 9.62 -20.95 12.51
N GLU A 8 8.63 -20.06 12.53
CA GLU A 8 8.04 -19.61 11.27
C GLU A 8 9.20 -19.07 10.41
N PRO A 9 9.44 -19.65 9.23
CA PRO A 9 10.38 -19.04 8.31
C PRO A 9 9.85 -17.61 8.05
N MET A 10 10.77 -16.65 8.03
CA MET A 10 10.44 -15.31 7.55
C MET A 10 9.65 -15.47 6.25
N MET A 11 8.42 -14.96 6.24
CA MET A 11 7.45 -15.14 5.16
C MET A 11 8.15 -15.08 3.82
N GLU A 12 8.10 -16.18 3.10
CA GLU A 12 8.45 -16.19 1.69
C GLU A 12 7.56 -15.17 0.96
N PRO A 13 8.11 -14.45 -0.01
CA PRO A 13 7.36 -13.45 -0.74
C PRO A 13 6.10 -14.05 -1.34
N ALA A 14 4.99 -13.40 -1.09
CA ALA A 14 3.71 -13.76 -1.64
C ALA A 14 3.75 -13.68 -3.17
N ASP A 15 3.27 -14.72 -3.82
CA ASP A 15 3.02 -14.73 -5.26
C ASP A 15 2.08 -13.56 -5.60
N SER A 16 2.57 -12.58 -6.30
CA SER A 16 1.76 -11.50 -6.82
C SER A 16 1.41 -11.81 -8.28
N LEU A 17 0.14 -11.65 -8.61
CA LEU A 17 -0.43 -12.00 -9.91
C LEU A 17 -0.89 -10.71 -10.61
N SER A 18 -0.04 -10.12 -11.39
CA SER A 18 -0.43 -9.14 -12.40
C SER A 18 0.62 -9.16 -13.52
N ALA A 19 0.30 -8.63 -14.69
CA ALA A 19 1.28 -8.51 -15.77
C ALA A 19 2.52 -7.73 -15.34
N ALA A 20 2.35 -6.74 -14.46
CA ALA A 20 3.45 -6.01 -13.83
C ALA A 20 4.31 -6.88 -12.91
N THR A 21 3.86 -8.06 -12.54
CA THR A 21 4.50 -8.97 -11.57
C THR A 21 4.94 -10.30 -12.18
N VAL A 22 4.95 -10.44 -13.50
CA VAL A 22 5.45 -11.64 -14.21
C VAL A 22 6.90 -11.99 -13.82
N THR A 23 7.64 -11.04 -13.26
CA THR A 23 9.01 -11.24 -12.80
C THR A 23 9.13 -11.78 -11.38
N ALA A 24 8.06 -11.84 -10.60
CA ALA A 24 8.08 -12.36 -9.23
C ALA A 24 7.89 -13.89 -9.24
N ASP A 25 8.97 -14.62 -9.28
CA ASP A 25 8.96 -16.07 -9.11
C ASP A 25 8.85 -16.48 -7.64
N LYS A 26 8.28 -17.64 -7.38
CA LYS A 26 8.19 -18.23 -6.04
C LYS A 26 9.55 -18.23 -5.34
N GLY A 27 9.68 -17.41 -4.32
CA GLY A 27 10.80 -17.41 -3.40
C GLY A 27 12.01 -16.57 -3.77
N VAL A 28 12.03 -15.83 -4.89
CA VAL A 28 13.19 -14.98 -5.22
C VAL A 28 12.78 -13.65 -5.78
N ILE A 29 12.88 -12.62 -4.93
CA ILE A 29 12.73 -11.23 -5.33
C ILE A 29 14.09 -10.71 -5.76
N VAL A 30 14.19 -10.26 -7.00
CA VAL A 30 15.38 -9.60 -7.53
C VAL A 30 15.37 -8.13 -7.15
N SER A 31 14.19 -7.49 -7.21
CA SER A 31 13.98 -6.09 -6.89
C SER A 31 14.03 -5.80 -5.40
N ARG A 32 14.12 -4.53 -5.06
CA ARG A 32 14.02 -4.04 -3.69
C ARG A 32 12.59 -4.13 -3.18
N VAL A 33 12.33 -4.98 -2.19
CA VAL A 33 11.05 -5.08 -1.50
C VAL A 33 11.22 -4.94 0.00
N ASP A 34 10.37 -4.13 0.62
CA ASP A 34 10.26 -4.00 2.07
C ASP A 34 8.95 -4.63 2.56
N TYR A 35 9.05 -5.55 3.52
CA TYR A 35 7.90 -6.14 4.20
C TYR A 35 7.62 -5.42 5.50
N LEU A 36 6.36 -5.01 5.69
CA LEU A 36 5.89 -4.24 6.84
C LEU A 36 4.83 -5.04 7.59
N SER A 37 5.03 -5.24 8.89
CA SER A 37 4.08 -5.99 9.73
C SER A 37 2.85 -5.17 10.07
N ALA A 38 1.66 -5.78 9.99
CA ALA A 38 0.40 -5.19 10.42
C ALA A 38 0.04 -5.49 11.89
N GLU A 39 0.86 -6.22 12.63
CA GLU A 39 0.50 -6.77 13.96
C GLU A 39 0.07 -5.72 14.99
N ASN A 40 0.73 -4.56 15.00
CA ASN A 40 0.45 -3.49 15.96
C ASN A 40 -0.25 -2.28 15.31
N ALA A 41 -0.64 -2.37 14.05
CA ALA A 41 -1.32 -1.32 13.34
C ALA A 41 -2.80 -1.20 13.71
N ARG A 42 -3.33 0.02 13.69
CA ARG A 42 -4.76 0.34 13.79
C ARG A 42 -5.36 0.69 12.44
N THR A 43 -4.52 1.26 11.57
CA THR A 43 -4.87 1.70 10.23
C THR A 43 -3.80 1.23 9.25
N ILE A 44 -4.14 1.23 7.96
CA ILE A 44 -3.15 0.96 6.90
C ILE A 44 -2.02 2.00 6.91
N SER A 45 -2.33 3.26 7.23
CA SER A 45 -1.30 4.30 7.37
C SER A 45 -0.27 3.96 8.44
N ASP A 46 -0.68 3.35 9.56
CA ASP A 46 0.25 2.88 10.60
C ASP A 46 1.25 1.85 10.05
N VAL A 47 0.78 0.93 9.18
CA VAL A 47 1.65 -0.06 8.52
C VAL A 47 2.62 0.62 7.57
N LEU A 48 2.11 1.47 6.68
CA LEU A 48 2.90 2.08 5.62
C LEU A 48 3.91 3.10 6.15
N ASN A 49 3.60 3.78 7.24
CA ASN A 49 4.52 4.69 7.92
C ASN A 49 5.75 3.99 8.55
N LEU A 50 5.77 2.65 8.62
CA LEU A 50 6.96 1.89 8.98
C LEU A 50 8.02 1.86 7.87
N SER A 51 7.68 2.27 6.64
CA SER A 51 8.65 2.47 5.56
C SER A 51 9.13 3.92 5.51
N SER A 52 10.43 4.12 5.40
CA SER A 52 11.01 5.46 5.23
C SER A 52 10.92 5.98 3.79
N GLY A 53 10.83 5.09 2.79
CA GLY A 53 10.73 5.45 1.37
C GLY A 53 9.31 5.82 0.90
N LEU A 54 8.30 5.68 1.78
CA LEU A 54 6.92 6.06 1.51
C LEU A 54 6.59 7.43 2.11
N HIS A 55 5.87 8.23 1.35
CA HIS A 55 5.08 9.34 1.86
C HIS A 55 3.62 8.90 1.94
N VAL A 56 3.05 8.91 3.15
CA VAL A 56 1.63 8.66 3.39
C VAL A 56 0.96 10.01 3.58
N GLY A 57 0.15 10.43 2.61
CA GLY A 57 -0.71 11.58 2.73
C GLY A 57 -1.86 11.27 3.69
N ASP A 58 -2.13 12.16 4.64
CA ASP A 58 -3.22 12.01 5.61
C ASP A 58 -3.86 13.37 5.88
N ASN A 59 -5.13 13.50 5.60
CA ASN A 59 -5.88 14.75 5.72
C ASN A 59 -6.68 14.79 7.04
N GLY A 60 -5.99 14.57 8.18
CA GLY A 60 -6.56 14.80 9.50
C GLY A 60 -7.02 13.54 10.25
N GLY A 61 -6.34 12.43 10.14
CA GLY A 61 -6.55 11.26 10.99
C GLY A 61 -7.56 10.24 10.43
N LEU A 62 -8.42 9.63 11.27
CA LEU A 62 -9.22 8.47 10.89
C LEU A 62 -10.18 8.71 9.71
N SER A 63 -10.84 9.86 9.64
CA SER A 63 -11.81 10.20 8.59
C SER A 63 -11.15 10.76 7.32
N GLY A 64 -9.92 11.29 7.43
CA GLY A 64 -9.21 11.93 6.32
C GLY A 64 -8.88 10.95 5.19
N LEU A 65 -8.83 11.47 3.96
CA LEU A 65 -8.31 10.76 2.80
C LEU A 65 -6.86 10.30 3.07
N LYS A 66 -6.56 9.05 2.75
CA LYS A 66 -5.23 8.46 2.90
C LYS A 66 -4.69 7.99 1.57
N THR A 67 -3.59 8.60 1.15
CA THR A 67 -2.90 8.26 -0.09
C THR A 67 -1.47 7.82 0.19
N VAL A 68 -0.82 7.20 -0.77
CA VAL A 68 0.59 6.81 -0.67
C VAL A 68 1.35 7.18 -1.93
N SER A 69 2.54 7.69 -1.74
CA SER A 69 3.49 8.02 -2.81
C SER A 69 4.86 7.43 -2.50
N LEU A 70 5.44 6.74 -3.47
CA LEU A 70 6.74 6.13 -3.33
C LEU A 70 7.81 7.06 -3.93
N ARG A 71 8.86 7.38 -3.13
CA ARG A 71 10.02 8.17 -3.55
C ARG A 71 9.67 9.49 -4.29
N GLY A 72 8.54 10.13 -3.94
CA GLY A 72 8.17 11.46 -4.42
C GLY A 72 7.59 11.54 -5.85
N LEU A 73 7.19 10.42 -6.45
CA LEU A 73 6.60 10.40 -7.81
C LEU A 73 5.12 10.82 -7.84
N GLY A 74 4.44 10.81 -6.68
CA GLY A 74 3.02 11.07 -6.55
C GLY A 74 2.18 9.81 -6.40
N SER A 75 1.00 9.96 -5.78
CA SER A 75 0.12 8.82 -5.46
C SER A 75 -0.46 8.14 -6.71
N ALA A 76 -0.71 8.87 -7.76
CA ALA A 76 -1.21 8.33 -9.03
C ALA A 76 -0.20 7.43 -9.76
N HIS A 77 1.09 7.50 -9.41
CA HIS A 77 2.13 6.60 -9.91
C HIS A 77 2.32 5.35 -9.04
N THR A 78 1.80 5.33 -7.81
CA THR A 78 1.96 4.19 -6.89
C THR A 78 0.79 3.24 -7.04
N SER A 79 1.04 2.06 -7.56
CA SER A 79 0.02 1.01 -7.74
C SER A 79 -0.27 0.30 -6.42
N ILE A 80 -1.54 0.01 -6.16
CA ILE A 80 -2.00 -0.74 -4.99
C ILE A 80 -2.53 -2.09 -5.44
N TYR A 81 -2.12 -3.15 -4.75
CA TYR A 81 -2.57 -4.52 -5.00
C TYR A 81 -3.13 -5.15 -3.74
N MET A 82 -4.19 -5.94 -3.88
CA MET A 82 -4.73 -6.81 -2.85
C MET A 82 -4.80 -8.23 -3.40
N ASP A 83 -4.10 -9.15 -2.73
CA ASP A 83 -4.01 -10.55 -3.16
C ASP A 83 -3.58 -10.71 -4.63
N GLY A 84 -2.66 -9.85 -5.11
CA GLY A 84 -2.16 -9.83 -6.46
C GLY A 84 -3.05 -9.13 -7.50
N VAL A 85 -4.24 -8.68 -7.12
CA VAL A 85 -5.16 -7.96 -8.02
C VAL A 85 -5.07 -6.46 -7.77
N ARG A 86 -4.98 -5.67 -8.84
CA ARG A 86 -4.88 -4.22 -8.74
C ARG A 86 -6.15 -3.61 -8.15
N VAL A 87 -5.96 -2.66 -7.23
CA VAL A 87 -7.03 -1.79 -6.72
C VAL A 87 -6.89 -0.45 -7.44
N GLY A 88 -7.88 -0.10 -8.26
CA GLY A 88 -7.85 1.09 -9.10
C GLY A 88 -8.88 2.14 -8.70
N ASN A 89 -8.58 3.39 -9.04
CA ASN A 89 -9.54 4.49 -9.10
C ASN A 89 -9.26 5.28 -10.38
N VAL A 90 -10.05 5.02 -11.42
CA VAL A 90 -9.84 5.64 -12.74
C VAL A 90 -10.31 7.09 -12.77
N GLN A 91 -11.22 7.48 -11.87
CA GLN A 91 -11.75 8.83 -11.77
C GLN A 91 -10.67 9.84 -11.38
N SER A 92 -10.00 9.61 -10.24
CA SER A 92 -9.03 10.55 -9.64
C SER A 92 -7.59 10.04 -9.68
N GLY A 93 -7.36 8.75 -9.97
CA GLY A 93 -6.05 8.10 -9.88
C GLY A 93 -5.53 7.91 -8.46
N GLN A 94 -6.34 8.20 -7.44
CA GLN A 94 -5.95 8.10 -6.02
C GLN A 94 -6.85 7.08 -5.32
N ASN A 95 -6.24 6.09 -4.68
CA ASN A 95 -6.94 5.13 -3.85
C ASN A 95 -6.99 5.63 -2.41
N ASP A 96 -8.19 5.65 -1.82
CA ASP A 96 -8.31 5.87 -0.37
C ASP A 96 -7.99 4.59 0.39
N LEU A 97 -6.79 4.55 0.97
CA LEU A 97 -6.32 3.40 1.74
C LEU A 97 -7.13 3.17 3.03
N GLY A 98 -7.88 4.19 3.51
CA GLY A 98 -8.79 4.06 4.65
C GLY A 98 -9.96 3.10 4.41
N MET A 99 -10.26 2.80 3.14
CA MET A 99 -11.34 1.88 2.75
C MET A 99 -10.91 0.42 2.70
N LEU A 100 -9.61 0.11 2.72
CA LEU A 100 -9.09 -1.25 2.61
C LEU A 100 -9.21 -2.05 3.93
N PRO A 101 -9.39 -3.39 3.88
CA PRO A 101 -9.58 -4.25 5.07
C PRO A 101 -8.25 -4.57 5.77
N LEU A 102 -7.84 -3.77 6.75
CA LEU A 102 -6.63 -4.06 7.56
C LEU A 102 -6.78 -5.33 8.42
N GLU A 103 -7.99 -5.65 8.84
CA GLU A 103 -8.25 -6.72 9.83
C GLU A 103 -7.85 -8.11 9.36
N ASP A 104 -7.83 -8.31 8.04
CA ASP A 104 -7.48 -9.57 7.40
C ASP A 104 -6.05 -9.60 6.85
N MET A 105 -5.36 -8.47 6.89
CA MET A 105 -3.99 -8.38 6.38
C MET A 105 -2.98 -8.84 7.42
N THR A 106 -1.95 -9.55 6.97
CA THR A 106 -0.80 -9.92 7.80
C THR A 106 0.36 -8.96 7.65
N SER A 107 0.53 -8.43 6.45
CA SER A 107 1.65 -7.56 6.08
C SER A 107 1.33 -6.73 4.85
N ALA A 108 2.11 -5.68 4.66
CA ALA A 108 2.23 -4.98 3.39
C ALA A 108 3.62 -5.21 2.80
N ALA A 109 3.71 -5.30 1.48
CA ALA A 109 4.96 -5.34 0.74
C ALA A 109 5.08 -4.07 -0.11
N VAL A 110 6.20 -3.36 0.01
CA VAL A 110 6.53 -2.17 -0.78
C VAL A 110 7.58 -2.57 -1.81
N ASP A 111 7.21 -2.59 -3.09
CA ASP A 111 8.10 -2.91 -4.19
C ASP A 111 8.55 -1.63 -4.90
N TYR A 112 9.82 -1.31 -4.78
CA TYR A 112 10.41 -0.08 -5.32
C TYR A 112 10.61 -0.15 -6.84
N ALA A 113 10.86 -1.33 -7.40
CA ALA A 113 10.99 -1.50 -8.84
C ALA A 113 9.64 -1.44 -9.54
N GLN A 114 8.60 -2.00 -8.93
CA GLN A 114 7.24 -1.96 -9.46
C GLN A 114 6.51 -0.65 -9.11
N ASN A 115 7.09 0.18 -8.25
CA ASN A 115 6.45 1.37 -7.68
C ASN A 115 5.06 1.04 -7.10
N SER A 116 5.01 0.01 -6.26
CA SER A 116 3.76 -0.55 -5.79
C SER A 116 3.76 -0.90 -4.30
N VAL A 117 2.54 -0.97 -3.75
CA VAL A 117 2.27 -1.50 -2.42
C VAL A 117 1.26 -2.65 -2.55
N SER A 118 1.61 -3.80 -2.02
CA SER A 118 0.79 -5.00 -2.07
C SER A 118 0.36 -5.41 -0.67
N PHE A 119 -0.90 -5.79 -0.53
CA PHE A 119 -1.48 -6.33 0.69
C PHE A 119 -1.91 -7.78 0.46
N LYS A 120 -1.70 -8.62 1.47
CA LYS A 120 -2.07 -10.04 1.41
C LYS A 120 -3.04 -10.40 2.51
N THR A 121 -4.13 -11.08 2.13
CA THR A 121 -5.10 -11.65 3.07
C THR A 121 -4.50 -12.84 3.80
N ALA A 122 -4.69 -12.90 5.13
CA ALA A 122 -4.25 -14.01 5.95
C ALA A 122 -4.99 -15.30 5.57
N ARG A 123 -4.25 -16.36 5.27
CA ARG A 123 -4.83 -17.69 5.15
C ARG A 123 -5.24 -18.23 6.52
N PRO A 124 -6.32 -19.03 6.61
CA PRO A 124 -6.72 -19.65 7.87
C PRO A 124 -5.67 -20.64 8.37
N GLU A 125 -5.42 -20.58 9.67
CA GLU A 125 -4.60 -21.57 10.37
C GLU A 125 -5.48 -22.34 11.36
N PHE A 126 -5.46 -23.65 11.26
CA PHE A 126 -6.29 -24.51 12.08
C PHE A 126 -5.44 -25.32 13.06
N GLY A 127 -5.89 -25.42 14.31
CA GLY A 127 -5.40 -26.40 15.26
C GLY A 127 -6.03 -27.78 15.01
N THR A 128 -6.43 -28.43 16.08
CA THR A 128 -7.12 -29.74 16.02
C THR A 128 -8.60 -29.62 15.62
N LEU A 129 -9.20 -28.45 15.82
CA LEU A 129 -10.60 -28.20 15.47
C LEU A 129 -10.76 -27.73 14.02
N PRO A 130 -11.88 -28.04 13.34
CA PRO A 130 -12.16 -27.55 12.00
C PRO A 130 -12.63 -26.09 11.95
N VAL A 131 -12.73 -25.44 13.10
CA VAL A 131 -13.13 -24.02 13.24
C VAL A 131 -12.06 -23.31 14.02
N ALA A 132 -11.66 -22.14 13.54
CA ALA A 132 -10.81 -21.18 14.22
C ALA A 132 -11.47 -19.79 14.13
N GLY A 133 -11.08 -18.89 15.00
CA GLY A 133 -11.65 -17.55 14.94
C GLY A 133 -10.86 -16.54 15.75
N LYS A 134 -11.14 -15.28 15.45
CA LYS A 134 -10.54 -14.13 16.11
C LYS A 134 -11.59 -13.05 16.31
N VAL A 135 -11.78 -12.60 17.54
CA VAL A 135 -12.66 -11.48 17.88
C VAL A 135 -11.82 -10.39 18.53
N ARG A 136 -11.97 -9.16 18.08
CA ARG A 136 -11.27 -7.99 18.61
C ARG A 136 -12.27 -6.88 18.96
N PHE A 137 -11.98 -6.18 20.03
CA PHE A 137 -12.67 -4.95 20.38
C PHE A 137 -11.68 -3.97 20.98
N TYR A 138 -11.53 -2.82 20.36
CA TYR A 138 -10.72 -1.72 20.86
C TYR A 138 -11.58 -0.48 21.03
N ALA A 139 -11.29 0.30 22.09
CA ALA A 139 -11.95 1.58 22.36
C ALA A 139 -10.93 2.59 22.91
N GLY A 140 -11.14 3.86 22.63
CA GLY A 140 -10.20 4.88 23.10
C GLY A 140 -10.57 6.33 22.80
N SER A 141 -9.55 7.15 22.72
CA SER A 141 -9.64 8.59 22.53
C SER A 141 -10.54 8.98 21.35
N PHE A 142 -11.15 10.14 21.44
CA PHE A 142 -12.01 10.76 20.41
C PHE A 142 -13.26 9.93 20.09
N GLY A 143 -13.78 9.17 21.08
CA GLY A 143 -14.95 8.31 20.90
C GLY A 143 -14.73 7.21 19.87
N THR A 144 -13.52 6.66 19.78
CA THR A 144 -13.14 5.64 18.80
C THR A 144 -13.48 4.24 19.32
N TYR A 145 -14.16 3.45 18.48
CA TYR A 145 -14.51 2.04 18.68
C TYR A 145 -14.20 1.23 17.44
N LEU A 146 -13.49 0.12 17.60
CA LEU A 146 -13.01 -0.74 16.50
C LEU A 146 -13.37 -2.21 16.80
N PRO A 147 -14.64 -2.63 16.63
CA PRO A 147 -15.02 -4.03 16.70
C PRO A 147 -14.58 -4.77 15.44
N SER A 148 -14.09 -6.00 15.56
CA SER A 148 -13.92 -6.91 14.43
C SER A 148 -14.02 -8.37 14.83
N ALA A 149 -14.48 -9.21 13.90
CA ALA A 149 -14.55 -10.65 14.05
C ALA A 149 -14.15 -11.32 12.74
N ARG A 150 -13.46 -12.45 12.86
CA ARG A 150 -13.17 -13.38 11.77
C ARG A 150 -13.44 -14.80 12.24
N LEU A 151 -14.10 -15.58 11.40
CA LEU A 151 -14.37 -17.00 11.59
C LEU A 151 -13.81 -17.77 10.40
N ASP A 152 -13.04 -18.80 10.69
CA ASP A 152 -12.39 -19.67 9.70
C ASP A 152 -12.94 -21.08 9.85
N PHE A 153 -13.33 -21.69 8.74
CA PHE A 153 -13.92 -23.04 8.67
C PHE A 153 -13.07 -23.91 7.74
N ARG A 154 -12.58 -25.03 8.25
CA ARG A 154 -11.98 -26.08 7.44
C ARG A 154 -13.10 -26.95 6.87
N LEU A 155 -13.40 -26.79 5.57
CA LEU A 155 -14.42 -27.56 4.88
C LEU A 155 -13.91 -28.93 4.45
N SER A 156 -12.62 -29.02 4.12
CA SER A 156 -11.89 -30.25 3.84
C SER A 156 -10.39 -30.02 4.02
N ASP A 157 -9.55 -31.02 3.79
CA ASP A 157 -8.08 -30.88 3.83
C ASP A 157 -7.54 -29.91 2.76
N LYS A 158 -8.31 -29.68 1.70
CA LYS A 158 -7.92 -28.80 0.57
C LYS A 158 -8.79 -27.52 0.46
N LEU A 159 -9.77 -27.34 1.33
CA LEU A 159 -10.73 -26.24 1.20
C LEU A 159 -11.05 -25.61 2.55
N SER A 160 -10.92 -24.30 2.63
CA SER A 160 -11.32 -23.51 3.79
C SER A 160 -12.10 -22.25 3.39
N LEU A 161 -12.99 -21.84 4.28
CA LEU A 161 -13.81 -20.63 4.16
C LEU A 161 -13.52 -19.72 5.35
N SER A 162 -13.30 -18.43 5.08
CA SER A 162 -13.22 -17.40 6.11
C SER A 162 -14.36 -16.40 5.93
N ALA A 163 -14.95 -15.96 7.04
CA ALA A 163 -15.91 -14.85 7.06
C ALA A 163 -15.41 -13.79 8.04
N ASN A 164 -15.44 -12.53 7.64
CA ASN A 164 -14.97 -11.42 8.46
C ASN A 164 -15.97 -10.27 8.46
N ALA A 165 -15.97 -9.51 9.57
CA ALA A 165 -16.69 -8.25 9.69
C ALA A 165 -15.94 -7.32 10.62
N ALA A 166 -15.89 -6.03 10.28
CA ALA A 166 -15.25 -5.00 11.09
C ALA A 166 -16.03 -3.69 11.02
N GLY A 167 -15.92 -2.91 12.08
CA GLY A 167 -16.49 -1.57 12.16
C GLY A 167 -15.46 -0.55 12.64
N VAL A 168 -15.62 0.67 12.20
CA VAL A 168 -14.95 1.86 12.73
C VAL A 168 -16.01 2.87 13.08
N MET A 169 -16.01 3.33 14.32
CA MET A 169 -16.83 4.45 14.78
C MET A 169 -15.92 5.41 15.53
N SER A 170 -15.90 6.67 15.13
CA SER A 170 -15.12 7.71 15.80
C SER A 170 -15.76 9.06 15.62
N LYS A 171 -15.75 9.88 16.65
CA LYS A 171 -16.04 11.31 16.51
C LYS A 171 -14.86 12.07 15.91
N ALA A 172 -13.66 11.54 16.09
CA ALA A 172 -12.37 12.13 15.68
C ALA A 172 -12.25 13.64 15.99
N ASN A 173 -12.90 14.08 17.07
CA ASN A 173 -12.99 15.46 17.53
C ASN A 173 -11.82 15.82 18.46
N PHE A 174 -10.61 15.73 17.96
CA PHE A 174 -9.41 16.09 18.72
C PHE A 174 -9.19 17.62 18.75
N THR A 175 -8.43 18.07 19.74
CA THR A 175 -8.04 19.48 19.86
C THR A 175 -6.77 19.77 19.07
N TYR A 176 -6.69 20.95 18.47
CA TYR A 176 -5.53 21.47 17.74
C TYR A 176 -5.31 22.97 18.03
N GLY A 177 -4.22 23.54 17.53
CA GLY A 177 -3.89 24.95 17.74
C GLY A 177 -3.97 25.35 19.22
N ASP A 178 -4.62 26.44 19.54
CA ASP A 178 -4.81 26.97 20.90
C ASP A 178 -6.04 26.37 21.62
N GLY A 179 -6.31 25.08 21.42
CA GLY A 179 -7.40 24.37 22.08
C GLY A 179 -8.69 24.33 21.25
N LEU A 180 -8.63 24.64 19.97
CA LEU A 180 -9.75 24.50 19.05
C LEU A 180 -10.07 23.03 18.84
N GLU A 181 -11.35 22.68 18.73
CA GLU A 181 -11.81 21.33 18.45
C GLU A 181 -12.00 21.12 16.95
N ARG A 182 -11.52 19.96 16.41
CA ARG A 182 -11.77 19.57 15.05
C ARG A 182 -13.22 19.08 14.93
N ILE A 183 -14.07 19.84 14.29
CA ILE A 183 -15.49 19.54 14.06
C ILE A 183 -15.68 18.88 12.70
N ASN A 184 -16.85 18.27 12.46
CA ASN A 184 -17.20 17.58 11.21
C ASN A 184 -16.13 16.60 10.71
N ASN A 185 -15.54 15.83 11.65
CA ASN A 185 -14.44 14.90 11.40
C ASN A 185 -14.79 13.46 11.79
N ASP A 186 -16.07 13.18 11.97
CA ASP A 186 -16.57 11.87 12.37
C ASP A 186 -16.48 10.84 11.24
N LEU A 187 -16.35 9.57 11.64
CA LEU A 187 -16.33 8.42 10.74
C LEU A 187 -17.20 7.30 11.31
N LYS A 188 -18.08 6.77 10.47
CA LYS A 188 -18.75 5.48 10.67
C LYS A 188 -18.46 4.61 9.48
N GLN A 189 -17.86 3.46 9.69
CA GLN A 189 -17.50 2.54 8.61
C GLN A 189 -17.86 1.11 9.00
N PHE A 190 -18.38 0.37 8.05
CA PHE A 190 -18.55 -1.08 8.11
C PHE A 190 -17.77 -1.73 6.97
N ARG A 191 -17.16 -2.88 7.27
CA ARG A 191 -16.46 -3.72 6.30
C ARG A 191 -16.80 -5.17 6.57
N GLY A 192 -16.96 -5.96 5.50
CA GLY A 192 -17.17 -7.39 5.63
C GLY A 192 -16.76 -8.14 4.39
N GLY A 193 -16.35 -9.39 4.57
CA GLY A 193 -15.86 -10.21 3.47
C GLY A 193 -16.00 -11.69 3.72
N LEU A 194 -15.93 -12.43 2.61
CA LEU A 194 -15.85 -13.88 2.56
C LEU A 194 -14.64 -14.27 1.71
N ASP A 195 -13.85 -15.21 2.19
CA ASP A 195 -12.67 -15.72 1.52
C ASP A 195 -12.74 -17.24 1.40
N LEU A 196 -12.67 -17.76 0.19
CA LEU A 196 -12.59 -19.19 -0.10
C LEU A 196 -11.18 -19.52 -0.57
N PHE A 197 -10.46 -20.31 0.22
CA PHE A 197 -9.10 -20.79 -0.10
C PHE A 197 -9.13 -22.26 -0.45
N GLY A 198 -8.58 -22.61 -1.60
CA GLY A 198 -8.49 -23.98 -2.05
C GLY A 198 -7.10 -24.39 -2.49
N LEU A 199 -6.80 -25.67 -2.37
CA LEU A 199 -5.60 -26.32 -2.86
C LEU A 199 -5.95 -27.31 -3.97
N THR A 200 -5.12 -27.35 -5.01
CA THR A 200 -5.16 -28.35 -6.08
C THR A 200 -3.90 -29.21 -6.04
N ASP A 201 -3.80 -30.26 -6.86
CA ASP A 201 -2.61 -31.11 -6.91
C ASP A 201 -1.40 -30.48 -7.61
N GLY A 202 -1.33 -29.21 -7.75
CA GLY A 202 -0.19 -28.49 -8.36
C GLY A 202 -0.32 -27.00 -8.20
N GLY A 203 -1.24 -26.57 -7.33
CA GLY A 203 -1.48 -25.15 -7.15
C GLY A 203 -2.48 -24.82 -6.07
N ASP A 204 -2.99 -23.61 -6.14
CA ASP A 204 -3.96 -23.08 -5.19
C ASP A 204 -4.88 -22.04 -5.87
N TYR A 205 -5.99 -21.75 -5.23
CA TYR A 205 -6.87 -20.67 -5.61
C TYR A 205 -7.44 -19.95 -4.38
N HIS A 206 -7.81 -18.71 -4.59
CA HIS A 206 -8.48 -17.88 -3.59
C HIS A 206 -9.57 -17.07 -4.28
N VAL A 207 -10.76 -17.05 -3.69
CA VAL A 207 -11.87 -16.18 -4.12
C VAL A 207 -12.27 -15.33 -2.93
N LYS A 208 -12.33 -14.03 -3.13
CA LYS A 208 -12.72 -13.04 -2.12
C LYS A 208 -13.94 -12.26 -2.60
N ALA A 209 -14.96 -12.18 -1.75
CA ALA A 209 -16.06 -11.24 -1.89
C ALA A 209 -15.98 -10.24 -0.73
N TYR A 210 -16.12 -8.96 -1.03
CA TYR A 210 -15.94 -7.89 -0.06
C TYR A 210 -16.94 -6.78 -0.26
N TYR A 211 -17.39 -6.20 0.85
CA TYR A 211 -18.22 -5.02 0.88
C TYR A 211 -17.73 -4.06 1.97
N SER A 212 -17.74 -2.77 1.67
CA SER A 212 -17.55 -1.73 2.66
C SER A 212 -18.48 -0.55 2.43
N SER A 213 -18.85 0.11 3.52
CA SER A 213 -19.53 1.40 3.48
C SER A 213 -18.96 2.32 4.55
N ALA A 214 -18.85 3.60 4.23
CA ALA A 214 -18.39 4.62 5.16
C ALA A 214 -19.24 5.89 5.01
N GLU A 215 -19.52 6.53 6.15
CA GLU A 215 -20.06 7.89 6.22
C GLU A 215 -19.09 8.72 7.04
N ARG A 216 -18.66 9.85 6.50
CA ARG A 216 -17.66 10.71 7.15
C ARG A 216 -17.92 12.19 6.93
N GLY A 217 -17.53 12.99 7.89
CA GLY A 217 -17.39 14.42 7.72
C GLY A 217 -16.13 14.74 6.89
N THR A 218 -16.20 15.79 6.11
CA THR A 218 -15.08 16.36 5.36
C THR A 218 -14.84 17.80 5.82
N PRO A 219 -14.12 17.98 6.94
CA PRO A 219 -14.09 19.24 7.70
C PRO A 219 -13.39 20.41 6.98
N GLY A 220 -12.87 20.23 5.78
CA GLY A 220 -12.04 21.22 5.10
C GLY A 220 -10.71 21.48 5.81
N THR A 221 -9.98 22.53 5.41
CA THR A 221 -8.80 23.00 6.14
C THR A 221 -9.19 23.85 7.36
N VAL A 222 -8.23 24.16 8.23
CA VAL A 222 -8.47 25.04 9.39
C VAL A 222 -8.84 26.45 8.98
N ASP A 223 -8.32 26.93 7.85
CA ASP A 223 -8.60 28.27 7.31
C ASP A 223 -9.92 28.33 6.52
N TRP A 224 -10.37 27.19 5.99
CA TRP A 224 -11.60 27.03 5.22
C TRP A 224 -12.38 25.81 5.72
N PRO A 225 -12.99 25.92 6.92
CA PRO A 225 -13.76 24.84 7.49
C PRO A 225 -15.02 24.58 6.66
N SER A 226 -15.43 23.31 6.60
CA SER A 226 -16.59 22.84 5.84
C SER A 226 -17.46 21.92 6.67
N ASP A 227 -18.76 21.96 6.41
CA ASP A 227 -19.77 21.01 6.90
C ASP A 227 -20.09 19.91 5.87
N ASP A 228 -19.28 19.80 4.83
CA ASP A 228 -19.45 18.81 3.76
C ASP A 228 -19.36 17.38 4.31
N ARG A 229 -20.05 16.48 3.63
CA ARG A 229 -20.09 15.06 4.02
C ARG A 229 -19.86 14.16 2.82
N GLN A 230 -19.26 13.01 3.09
CA GLN A 230 -19.05 11.98 2.09
C GLN A 230 -19.58 10.64 2.56
N ALA A 231 -20.27 9.94 1.67
CA ALA A 231 -20.67 8.55 1.84
C ALA A 231 -20.01 7.71 0.73
N ASP A 232 -19.31 6.67 1.13
CA ASP A 232 -18.62 5.74 0.23
C ASP A 232 -19.24 4.36 0.34
N LYS A 233 -19.41 3.67 -0.79
CA LYS A 233 -19.72 2.24 -0.84
C LYS A 233 -18.80 1.58 -1.84
N ASN A 234 -18.25 0.45 -1.46
CA ASN A 234 -17.43 -0.37 -2.33
C ASN A 234 -17.87 -1.82 -2.21
N ALA A 235 -18.03 -2.49 -3.34
CA ALA A 235 -18.29 -3.92 -3.41
C ALA A 235 -17.42 -4.54 -4.49
N PHE A 236 -16.75 -5.65 -4.19
CA PHE A 236 -16.04 -6.40 -5.21
C PHE A 236 -16.07 -7.91 -4.96
N ILE A 237 -15.92 -8.63 -6.06
CA ILE A 237 -15.54 -10.03 -6.06
C ILE A 237 -14.27 -10.18 -6.89
N GLN A 238 -13.27 -10.86 -6.33
CA GLN A 238 -12.03 -11.16 -7.03
C GLN A 238 -11.58 -12.59 -6.73
N GLY A 239 -10.76 -13.13 -7.61
CA GLY A 239 -10.14 -14.41 -7.36
C GLY A 239 -8.89 -14.59 -8.18
N TYR A 240 -8.03 -15.48 -7.69
CA TYR A 240 -6.90 -15.98 -8.45
C TYR A 240 -6.88 -17.50 -8.45
N TRP A 241 -6.28 -18.06 -9.47
CA TRP A 241 -5.95 -19.47 -9.59
C TRP A 241 -4.53 -19.61 -10.11
N HIS A 242 -3.71 -20.30 -9.34
CA HIS A 242 -2.34 -20.65 -9.68
C HIS A 242 -2.26 -22.16 -9.85
N GLN A 243 -1.72 -22.65 -10.98
CA GLN A 243 -1.64 -24.06 -11.29
C GLN A 243 -0.37 -24.40 -12.06
N SER A 244 0.47 -25.25 -11.51
CA SER A 244 1.55 -25.92 -12.23
C SER A 244 1.01 -27.21 -12.86
N PHE A 245 0.90 -27.24 -14.17
CA PHE A 245 0.45 -28.39 -14.93
C PHE A 245 1.58 -29.41 -15.16
N SER A 246 2.80 -28.91 -15.15
CA SER A 246 4.02 -29.73 -15.25
C SER A 246 5.20 -28.95 -14.67
N PRO A 247 6.37 -29.57 -14.47
CA PRO A 247 7.59 -28.85 -14.10
C PRO A 247 8.01 -27.75 -15.10
N LEU A 248 7.48 -27.82 -16.34
CA LEU A 248 7.82 -26.88 -17.42
C LEU A 248 6.80 -25.77 -17.62
N TYR A 249 5.59 -25.89 -17.05
CA TYR A 249 4.52 -24.92 -17.31
C TYR A 249 3.66 -24.65 -16.09
N THR A 250 3.54 -23.36 -15.75
CA THR A 250 2.67 -22.84 -14.69
C THR A 250 1.77 -21.74 -15.26
N LEU A 251 0.49 -21.80 -14.90
CA LEU A 251 -0.53 -20.82 -15.24
C LEU A 251 -0.94 -20.02 -13.99
N HIS A 252 -1.07 -18.71 -14.15
CA HIS A 252 -1.66 -17.80 -13.18
C HIS A 252 -2.84 -17.09 -13.84
N LEU A 253 -4.01 -17.16 -13.23
CA LEU A 253 -5.20 -16.43 -13.65
C LEU A 253 -5.73 -15.61 -12.49
N SER A 254 -6.19 -14.39 -12.76
CA SER A 254 -7.01 -13.66 -11.81
C SER A 254 -8.09 -12.84 -12.51
N ALA A 255 -9.18 -12.63 -11.78
CA ALA A 255 -10.31 -11.83 -12.26
C ALA A 255 -10.86 -10.99 -11.11
N LYS A 256 -11.41 -9.82 -11.44
CA LYS A 256 -12.09 -8.93 -10.50
C LYS A 256 -13.26 -8.25 -11.18
N GLY A 257 -14.36 -8.10 -10.43
CA GLY A 257 -15.43 -7.18 -10.73
C GLY A 257 -15.68 -6.32 -9.49
N SER A 258 -15.72 -4.99 -9.64
CA SER A 258 -16.02 -4.08 -8.53
C SER A 258 -16.98 -2.98 -8.93
N TYR A 259 -17.67 -2.47 -7.93
CA TYR A 259 -18.49 -1.27 -8.01
C TYR A 259 -18.20 -0.36 -6.80
N ASP A 260 -17.89 0.89 -7.09
CA ASP A 260 -17.62 1.96 -6.13
C ASP A 260 -18.65 3.07 -6.33
N ASP A 261 -19.27 3.53 -5.25
CA ASP A 261 -20.20 4.66 -5.24
C ASP A 261 -19.77 5.68 -4.20
N ILE A 262 -19.50 6.90 -4.64
CA ILE A 262 -19.15 8.03 -3.80
C ILE A 262 -20.25 9.06 -3.93
N TYR A 263 -20.88 9.40 -2.82
CA TYR A 263 -21.85 10.48 -2.71
C TYR A 263 -21.29 11.59 -1.82
N TYR A 264 -21.17 12.77 -2.38
CA TYR A 264 -20.61 13.95 -1.71
C TYR A 264 -21.64 15.05 -1.63
N THR A 265 -21.90 15.53 -0.40
CA THR A 265 -22.85 16.63 -0.11
C THR A 265 -22.06 17.86 0.29
N SER A 266 -22.31 18.98 -0.37
CA SER A 266 -21.67 20.26 -0.07
C SER A 266 -22.65 21.43 -0.16
N ALA A 267 -22.21 22.58 0.36
CA ALA A 267 -22.95 23.84 0.22
C ALA A 267 -23.15 24.27 -1.26
N TRP A 268 -22.36 23.70 -2.18
CA TRP A 268 -22.40 24.00 -3.62
C TRP A 268 -23.26 23.02 -4.42
N GLY A 269 -23.86 22.04 -3.77
CA GLY A 269 -24.63 20.98 -4.36
C GLY A 269 -24.05 19.58 -4.13
N ASP A 270 -24.84 18.59 -4.46
CA ASP A 270 -24.47 17.17 -4.29
C ASP A 270 -23.81 16.64 -5.54
N SER A 271 -22.84 15.76 -5.36
CA SER A 271 -22.16 15.06 -6.43
C SER A 271 -22.15 13.56 -6.17
N GLN A 272 -22.38 12.76 -7.23
CA GLN A 272 -22.30 11.31 -7.16
C GLN A 272 -21.40 10.77 -8.27
N TYR A 273 -20.63 9.73 -7.92
CA TYR A 273 -19.69 9.06 -8.81
C TYR A 273 -19.81 7.55 -8.63
N GLY A 274 -20.42 6.88 -9.60
CA GLY A 274 -20.51 5.43 -9.67
C GLY A 274 -19.44 4.89 -10.62
N GLN A 275 -18.49 4.11 -10.13
CA GLN A 275 -17.44 3.50 -10.92
C GLN A 275 -17.60 1.99 -10.95
N THR A 276 -17.53 1.38 -12.14
CA THR A 276 -17.46 -0.07 -12.33
C THR A 276 -16.13 -0.46 -12.92
N GLU A 277 -15.51 -1.51 -12.40
CA GLU A 277 -14.27 -2.08 -12.93
C GLU A 277 -14.45 -3.58 -13.17
N LEU A 278 -14.03 -4.05 -14.35
CA LEU A 278 -13.90 -5.47 -14.69
C LEU A 278 -12.48 -5.75 -15.13
N GLN A 279 -11.82 -6.73 -14.54
CA GLN A 279 -10.42 -7.07 -14.79
C GLN A 279 -10.26 -8.57 -14.99
N LEU A 280 -9.46 -8.95 -15.98
CA LEU A 280 -9.02 -10.32 -16.24
C LEU A 280 -7.53 -10.30 -16.52
N ASN A 281 -6.76 -11.09 -15.80
CA ASN A 281 -5.31 -11.19 -15.94
C ASN A 281 -4.93 -12.65 -16.16
N SER A 282 -3.93 -12.87 -17.02
CA SER A 282 -3.32 -14.18 -17.19
C SER A 282 -1.80 -14.05 -17.29
N ALA A 283 -1.07 -14.99 -16.66
CA ALA A 283 0.36 -15.13 -16.85
C ALA A 283 0.73 -16.60 -17.03
N HIS A 284 1.67 -16.84 -17.93
CA HIS A 284 2.11 -18.16 -18.38
C HIS A 284 3.61 -18.25 -18.20
N ASP A 285 4.07 -19.09 -17.29
CA ASP A 285 5.48 -19.35 -17.01
C ASP A 285 5.94 -20.63 -17.69
N PHE A 286 6.97 -20.53 -18.51
CA PHE A 286 7.61 -21.63 -19.21
C PHE A 286 9.03 -21.81 -18.67
N GLN A 287 9.28 -22.87 -17.92
CA GLN A 287 10.61 -23.26 -17.46
C GLN A 287 11.34 -23.95 -18.61
N ILE A 288 12.27 -23.27 -19.26
CA ILE A 288 12.99 -23.77 -20.43
C ILE A 288 14.13 -24.70 -20.01
N THR A 289 14.87 -24.28 -18.96
CA THR A 289 15.92 -25.07 -18.30
C THR A 289 15.85 -24.78 -16.80
N ASP A 290 16.62 -25.46 -15.96
CA ASP A 290 16.67 -25.23 -14.51
C ASP A 290 17.08 -23.79 -14.14
N TRP A 291 17.76 -23.08 -15.05
CA TRP A 291 18.28 -21.74 -14.85
C TRP A 291 17.62 -20.67 -15.74
N TRP A 292 16.73 -21.04 -16.66
CA TRP A 292 16.10 -20.12 -17.59
C TRP A 292 14.59 -20.32 -17.68
N LYS A 293 13.85 -19.23 -17.43
CA LYS A 293 12.39 -19.16 -17.53
C LYS A 293 11.97 -18.05 -18.50
N VAL A 294 10.92 -18.28 -19.25
CA VAL A 294 10.23 -17.29 -20.08
C VAL A 294 8.80 -17.15 -19.59
N SER A 295 8.33 -15.92 -19.48
CA SER A 295 6.98 -15.61 -19.01
C SER A 295 6.26 -14.73 -20.01
N LEU A 296 4.98 -15.01 -20.24
CA LEU A 296 4.05 -14.22 -21.05
C LEU A 296 2.90 -13.80 -20.14
N ALA A 297 2.50 -12.53 -20.20
CA ALA A 297 1.31 -12.06 -19.50
C ALA A 297 0.40 -11.22 -20.39
N ALA A 298 -0.88 -11.26 -20.12
CA ALA A 298 -1.90 -10.43 -20.74
C ALA A 298 -3.00 -10.10 -19.76
N ASP A 299 -3.30 -8.81 -19.63
CA ASP A 299 -4.37 -8.28 -18.79
C ASP A 299 -5.29 -7.42 -19.62
N VAL A 300 -6.58 -7.51 -19.34
CA VAL A 300 -7.61 -6.62 -19.87
C VAL A 300 -8.41 -6.07 -18.71
N GLN A 301 -8.55 -4.75 -18.68
CA GLN A 301 -9.38 -4.05 -17.72
C GLN A 301 -10.36 -3.14 -18.44
N TRP A 302 -11.61 -3.17 -18.03
CA TRP A 302 -12.63 -2.22 -18.45
C TRP A 302 -13.09 -1.40 -17.24
N ASP A 303 -13.09 -0.08 -17.41
CA ASP A 303 -13.54 0.89 -16.42
C ASP A 303 -14.69 1.71 -17.01
N GLY A 304 -15.75 1.86 -16.24
CA GLY A 304 -16.87 2.74 -16.54
C GLY A 304 -17.14 3.69 -15.37
N LEU A 305 -17.35 4.96 -15.65
CA LEU A 305 -17.77 5.98 -14.69
C LEU A 305 -19.07 6.63 -15.15
N ALA A 306 -20.05 6.66 -14.26
CA ALA A 306 -21.25 7.48 -14.37
C ALA A 306 -21.28 8.46 -13.19
N SER A 307 -21.35 9.76 -13.48
CA SER A 307 -21.38 10.79 -12.44
C SER A 307 -22.35 11.90 -12.77
N THR A 308 -22.60 12.75 -11.79
CA THR A 308 -23.39 13.98 -11.97
C THR A 308 -22.74 14.99 -12.93
N ALA A 309 -21.41 14.90 -13.14
CA ALA A 309 -20.66 15.85 -13.97
C ALA A 309 -20.40 15.33 -15.38
N TYR A 310 -20.10 14.04 -15.56
CA TYR A 310 -19.76 13.44 -16.86
C TYR A 310 -19.85 11.90 -16.79
N GLU A 311 -19.87 11.27 -17.95
CA GLU A 311 -19.75 9.83 -18.12
C GLU A 311 -18.48 9.51 -18.93
N ALA A 312 -17.79 8.43 -18.59
CA ALA A 312 -16.59 8.00 -19.31
C ALA A 312 -16.40 6.49 -19.25
N SER A 313 -15.72 5.92 -20.23
CA SER A 313 -15.30 4.52 -20.17
C SER A 313 -13.95 4.32 -20.87
N ARG A 314 -13.21 3.34 -20.36
CA ARG A 314 -11.87 2.97 -20.84
C ARG A 314 -11.72 1.47 -20.90
N THR A 315 -11.09 0.97 -21.96
CA THR A 315 -10.53 -0.37 -22.00
C THR A 315 -9.00 -0.25 -21.95
N SER A 316 -8.39 -0.85 -20.93
CA SER A 316 -6.93 -0.94 -20.80
C SER A 316 -6.46 -2.35 -21.13
N VAL A 317 -5.36 -2.45 -21.87
CA VAL A 317 -4.72 -3.71 -22.24
C VAL A 317 -3.27 -3.65 -21.82
N PHE A 318 -2.84 -4.63 -21.05
CA PHE A 318 -1.44 -4.81 -20.68
C PHE A 318 -0.97 -6.16 -21.20
N SER A 319 0.24 -6.21 -21.74
CA SER A 319 0.89 -7.48 -22.05
C SER A 319 2.39 -7.38 -21.78
N ALA A 320 2.99 -8.48 -21.38
CA ALA A 320 4.41 -8.52 -21.07
C ALA A 320 5.05 -9.79 -21.60
N LEU A 321 6.26 -9.63 -22.13
CA LEU A 321 7.20 -10.72 -22.36
C LEU A 321 8.36 -10.52 -21.41
N ALA A 322 8.62 -11.51 -20.56
CA ALA A 322 9.73 -11.48 -19.62
C ALA A 322 10.60 -12.74 -19.74
N THR A 323 11.87 -12.59 -19.41
CA THR A 323 12.81 -13.69 -19.28
C THR A 323 13.60 -13.57 -17.99
N SER A 324 13.76 -14.67 -17.30
CA SER A 324 14.42 -14.75 -15.99
C SER A 324 15.56 -15.77 -16.05
N PHE A 325 16.71 -15.39 -15.51
CA PHE A 325 17.90 -16.22 -15.39
C PHE A 325 18.24 -16.42 -13.92
N ARG A 326 18.39 -17.66 -13.48
CA ARG A 326 18.65 -18.01 -12.10
C ARG A 326 19.79 -19.01 -12.01
N THR A 327 20.83 -18.65 -11.27
CA THR A 327 21.92 -19.54 -10.86
C THR A 327 22.10 -19.45 -9.35
N ASP A 328 23.07 -20.15 -8.78
CA ASP A 328 23.39 -20.07 -7.34
C ASP A 328 23.75 -18.67 -6.87
N ARG A 329 24.25 -17.82 -7.77
CA ARG A 329 24.73 -16.46 -7.44
C ARG A 329 24.02 -15.34 -8.18
N LEU A 330 23.42 -15.63 -9.32
CA LEU A 330 22.82 -14.61 -10.19
C LEU A 330 21.33 -14.84 -10.32
N LEU A 331 20.58 -13.75 -10.14
CA LEU A 331 19.20 -13.62 -10.54
C LEU A 331 19.12 -12.39 -11.44
N ALA A 332 18.58 -12.56 -12.63
CA ALA A 332 18.40 -11.47 -13.56
C ALA A 332 17.07 -11.62 -14.29
N ASN A 333 16.33 -10.53 -14.40
CA ASN A 333 15.10 -10.46 -15.17
C ASN A 333 15.20 -9.34 -16.20
N VAL A 334 14.61 -9.58 -17.36
CA VAL A 334 14.41 -8.56 -18.38
C VAL A 334 12.98 -8.69 -18.88
N ALA A 335 12.25 -7.59 -18.95
CA ALA A 335 10.89 -7.59 -19.46
C ALA A 335 10.65 -6.42 -20.42
N LEU A 336 9.73 -6.64 -21.34
CA LEU A 336 9.14 -5.61 -22.17
C LEU A 336 7.63 -5.68 -22.00
N GLU A 337 7.05 -4.59 -21.51
CA GLU A 337 5.62 -4.44 -21.32
C GLU A 337 5.03 -3.54 -22.39
N PHE A 338 3.86 -3.91 -22.88
CA PHE A 338 2.98 -3.04 -23.67
C PHE A 338 1.81 -2.61 -22.79
N ASN A 339 1.55 -1.31 -22.77
CA ASN A 339 0.44 -0.68 -22.06
C ASN A 339 -0.40 0.10 -23.07
N GLY A 340 -1.68 -0.24 -23.20
CA GLY A 340 -2.63 0.45 -24.06
C GLY A 340 -3.86 0.89 -23.29
N ALA A 341 -4.33 2.11 -23.53
CA ALA A 341 -5.58 2.65 -22.98
C ALA A 341 -6.43 3.21 -24.13
N PHE A 342 -7.65 2.74 -24.24
CA PHE A 342 -8.60 3.02 -25.30
C PHE A 342 -9.86 3.61 -24.67
N ASP A 343 -9.93 4.93 -24.68
CA ASP A 343 -11.07 5.69 -24.18
C ASP A 343 -12.12 5.83 -25.27
N LYS A 344 -13.39 5.81 -24.92
CA LYS A 344 -14.50 5.92 -25.87
C LYS A 344 -14.45 7.25 -26.65
N ASP A 345 -14.14 8.35 -25.95
CA ASP A 345 -14.28 9.72 -26.47
C ASP A 345 -12.96 10.51 -26.43
N ALA A 346 -11.80 9.83 -26.43
CA ALA A 346 -10.48 10.47 -26.48
C ALA A 346 -9.47 9.66 -27.29
N LEU A 347 -8.27 10.21 -27.44
CA LEU A 347 -7.16 9.57 -28.15
C LEU A 347 -6.74 8.27 -27.47
N SER A 348 -6.52 7.24 -28.27
CA SER A 348 -5.88 6.01 -27.79
C SER A 348 -4.44 6.30 -27.35
N ARG A 349 -4.05 5.73 -26.21
CA ARG A 349 -2.73 5.95 -25.59
C ARG A 349 -2.03 4.61 -25.41
N TYR A 350 -0.78 4.53 -25.81
CA TYR A 350 0.01 3.31 -25.63
C TYR A 350 1.48 3.63 -25.37
N ALA A 351 2.15 2.72 -24.68
CA ALA A 351 3.58 2.78 -24.43
C ALA A 351 4.19 1.38 -24.31
N PHE A 352 5.50 1.31 -24.63
CA PHE A 352 6.34 0.16 -24.30
C PHE A 352 7.19 0.52 -23.09
N SER A 353 7.19 -0.34 -22.09
CA SER A 353 7.89 -0.15 -20.82
C SER A 353 8.92 -1.25 -20.63
N PRO A 354 10.19 -1.03 -21.03
CA PRO A 354 11.27 -1.97 -20.76
C PRO A 354 11.63 -1.92 -19.29
N SER A 355 11.99 -3.08 -18.73
CA SER A 355 12.58 -3.21 -17.40
C SER A 355 13.68 -4.25 -17.38
N ALA A 356 14.66 -4.03 -16.51
CA ALA A 356 15.70 -5.00 -16.20
C ALA A 356 16.06 -4.89 -14.73
N ASP A 357 16.23 -6.02 -14.08
CA ASP A 357 16.68 -6.11 -12.70
C ASP A 357 17.67 -7.27 -12.52
N ILE A 358 18.63 -7.08 -11.64
CA ILE A 358 19.70 -8.02 -11.36
C ILE A 358 19.99 -8.06 -9.86
N ARG A 359 20.19 -9.26 -9.34
CA ARG A 359 20.76 -9.52 -8.01
C ARG A 359 21.93 -10.48 -8.14
N TYR A 360 23.06 -10.12 -7.59
CA TYR A 360 24.27 -10.94 -7.61
C TYR A 360 24.81 -11.17 -6.21
N ARG A 361 24.96 -12.42 -5.82
CA ARG A 361 25.53 -12.83 -4.53
C ARG A 361 27.04 -12.81 -4.61
N ILE A 362 27.67 -11.86 -3.91
CA ILE A 362 29.14 -11.75 -3.80
C ILE A 362 29.67 -12.89 -2.92
N PHE A 363 29.07 -13.02 -1.72
CA PHE A 363 29.32 -14.12 -0.78
C PHE A 363 28.03 -14.39 0.01
N ASP A 364 28.02 -15.46 0.80
CA ASP A 364 26.81 -15.84 1.53
C ASP A 364 26.37 -14.72 2.49
N GLY A 365 25.11 -14.31 2.31
CA GLY A 365 24.50 -13.21 3.04
C GLY A 365 24.86 -11.80 2.55
N PHE A 366 25.57 -11.62 1.43
CA PHE A 366 25.83 -10.30 0.86
C PHE A 366 25.54 -10.28 -0.65
N ASP A 367 24.50 -9.55 -1.01
CA ASP A 367 24.00 -9.40 -2.36
C ASP A 367 24.15 -7.94 -2.84
N VAL A 368 24.47 -7.77 -4.12
CA VAL A 368 24.36 -6.49 -4.85
C VAL A 368 23.16 -6.59 -5.76
N LEU A 369 22.39 -5.52 -5.85
CA LEU A 369 21.18 -5.45 -6.69
C LEU A 369 21.14 -4.15 -7.48
N ALA A 370 20.51 -4.20 -8.65
CA ALA A 370 20.21 -3.01 -9.43
C ALA A 370 18.95 -3.24 -10.26
N PHE A 371 18.19 -2.18 -10.49
CA PHE A 371 17.12 -2.21 -11.48
C PHE A 371 17.03 -0.91 -12.26
N GLY A 372 16.45 -1.02 -13.47
CA GLY A 372 16.03 0.10 -14.30
C GLY A 372 14.69 -0.23 -14.95
N ARG A 373 13.73 0.68 -14.89
CA ARG A 373 12.40 0.49 -15.44
C ARG A 373 11.83 1.80 -16.00
N ARG A 374 11.14 1.71 -17.13
CA ARG A 374 10.22 2.76 -17.58
C ARG A 374 8.83 2.49 -17.03
N ALA A 375 8.25 3.47 -16.34
CA ALA A 375 6.88 3.45 -15.83
C ALA A 375 6.02 4.47 -16.59
N TYR A 376 4.72 4.20 -16.69
CA TYR A 376 3.79 4.92 -17.52
C TYR A 376 2.48 5.13 -16.77
N ARG A 377 1.93 6.36 -16.79
CA ARG A 377 0.64 6.67 -16.18
C ARG A 377 -0.31 7.28 -17.21
N VAL A 378 -1.46 6.65 -17.39
CA VAL A 378 -2.54 7.19 -18.22
C VAL A 378 -3.25 8.30 -17.45
N PRO A 379 -3.68 9.41 -18.14
CA PRO A 379 -4.51 10.44 -17.51
C PRO A 379 -5.79 9.86 -16.91
N THR A 380 -6.21 10.41 -15.79
CA THR A 380 -7.46 10.04 -15.10
C THR A 380 -8.69 10.57 -15.83
N PHE A 381 -9.88 10.07 -15.49
CA PHE A 381 -11.10 10.58 -16.09
C PHE A 381 -11.38 12.05 -15.70
N ASN A 382 -11.05 12.45 -14.46
CA ASN A 382 -11.16 13.86 -14.09
C ASN A 382 -10.22 14.76 -14.91
N GLU A 383 -8.99 14.32 -15.14
CA GLU A 383 -8.03 15.08 -15.97
C GLU A 383 -8.48 15.21 -17.43
N LEU A 384 -9.24 14.23 -17.95
CA LEU A 384 -9.70 14.23 -19.35
C LEU A 384 -11.06 14.89 -19.56
N TYR A 385 -12.03 14.63 -18.66
CA TYR A 385 -13.45 14.84 -18.96
C TYR A 385 -14.19 15.74 -17.96
N TYR A 386 -13.56 16.16 -16.84
CA TYR A 386 -14.27 16.98 -15.86
C TYR A 386 -14.70 18.31 -16.50
N VAL A 387 -16.00 18.62 -16.41
CA VAL A 387 -16.60 19.79 -17.06
C VAL A 387 -15.93 21.09 -16.58
N GLY A 388 -15.45 21.91 -17.53
CA GLY A 388 -14.77 23.18 -17.25
C GLY A 388 -13.32 23.07 -16.77
N TYR A 389 -12.77 21.85 -16.70
CA TYR A 389 -11.39 21.61 -16.29
C TYR A 389 -10.66 20.65 -17.24
N GLY A 390 -11.28 19.52 -17.60
CA GLY A 390 -10.66 18.40 -18.31
C GLY A 390 -10.06 18.76 -19.67
N ASN A 391 -9.00 18.03 -20.05
CA ASN A 391 -8.32 18.17 -21.34
C ASN A 391 -8.18 16.78 -22.02
N PRO A 392 -9.01 16.48 -23.04
CA PRO A 392 -8.96 15.19 -23.74
C PRO A 392 -7.68 14.92 -24.53
N GLU A 393 -6.85 15.96 -24.80
CA GLU A 393 -5.60 15.85 -25.55
C GLU A 393 -4.40 15.42 -24.71
N LEU A 394 -4.59 15.20 -23.41
CA LEU A 394 -3.51 14.80 -22.52
C LEU A 394 -2.86 13.50 -22.98
N ARG A 395 -1.53 13.52 -22.92
CA ARG A 395 -0.68 12.34 -23.11
C ARG A 395 -0.40 11.68 -21.76
N PRO A 396 0.01 10.42 -21.78
CA PRO A 396 0.49 9.77 -20.56
C PRO A 396 1.74 10.45 -19.99
N GLU A 397 1.90 10.32 -18.68
CA GLU A 397 3.16 10.65 -18.00
C GLU A 397 4.17 9.52 -18.19
N ASP A 398 5.46 9.86 -18.26
CA ASP A 398 6.56 8.95 -18.53
C ASP A 398 7.62 9.08 -17.41
N ALA A 399 7.93 7.98 -16.74
CA ALA A 399 8.90 7.95 -15.67
C ALA A 399 9.97 6.87 -15.89
N TRP A 400 11.23 7.21 -15.64
CA TRP A 400 12.31 6.25 -15.50
C TRP A 400 12.69 6.09 -14.03
N LEU A 401 12.68 4.85 -13.56
CA LEU A 401 13.02 4.45 -12.20
C LEU A 401 14.33 3.66 -12.24
N THR A 402 15.28 4.05 -11.41
CA THR A 402 16.58 3.36 -11.32
C THR A 402 17.04 3.25 -9.89
N ASP A 403 17.70 2.14 -9.56
CA ASP A 403 18.20 1.86 -8.21
C ASP A 403 19.44 0.97 -8.29
N VAL A 404 20.38 1.19 -7.39
CA VAL A 404 21.53 0.32 -7.15
C VAL A 404 21.74 0.21 -5.65
N GLY A 405 21.85 -1.01 -5.16
CA GLY A 405 21.96 -1.24 -3.73
C GLY A 405 22.71 -2.50 -3.32
N VAL A 406 22.84 -2.65 -2.02
CA VAL A 406 23.41 -3.82 -1.36
C VAL A 406 22.51 -4.30 -0.24
N ASP A 407 22.36 -5.61 -0.12
CA ASP A 407 21.67 -6.29 0.96
C ASP A 407 22.67 -7.15 1.74
N PHE A 408 22.64 -7.03 3.06
CA PHE A 408 23.38 -7.89 3.99
C PHE A 408 22.39 -8.60 4.91
N HIS A 409 22.52 -9.93 5.00
CA HIS A 409 21.77 -10.76 5.91
C HIS A 409 22.67 -11.84 6.49
N ARG A 410 22.71 -11.97 7.80
CA ARG A 410 23.54 -12.98 8.46
C ARG A 410 22.92 -13.50 9.75
N GLU A 411 22.83 -14.80 9.84
CA GLU A 411 22.59 -15.50 11.10
C GLU A 411 23.90 -15.68 11.86
N VAL A 412 23.90 -15.32 13.13
CA VAL A 412 25.04 -15.40 14.03
C VAL A 412 24.69 -16.28 15.22
N ALA A 413 25.69 -16.97 15.77
CA ALA A 413 25.51 -17.82 16.94
C ALA A 413 24.86 -17.04 18.12
N GLY A 414 24.08 -17.75 18.94
CA GLY A 414 23.35 -17.16 20.06
C GLY A 414 21.99 -16.57 19.70
N GLY A 415 21.37 -16.99 18.58
CA GLY A 415 20.01 -16.61 18.19
C GLY A 415 19.90 -15.22 17.54
N TRP A 416 21.00 -14.67 17.03
CA TRP A 416 21.02 -13.38 16.36
C TRP A 416 20.84 -13.51 14.85
N THR A 417 20.00 -12.67 14.28
CA THR A 417 19.88 -12.43 12.83
C THR A 417 20.12 -10.95 12.57
N LEU A 418 21.12 -10.62 11.77
CA LEU A 418 21.49 -9.25 11.41
C LEU A 418 21.06 -8.96 9.97
N LYS A 419 20.56 -7.74 9.72
CA LYS A 419 20.17 -7.25 8.40
C LYS A 419 20.66 -5.83 8.20
N ALA A 420 21.14 -5.53 6.99
CA ALA A 420 21.42 -4.16 6.57
C ALA A 420 21.16 -4.03 5.07
N LYS A 421 20.70 -2.86 4.66
CA LYS A 421 20.42 -2.52 3.27
C LYS A 421 20.84 -1.07 3.01
N LEU A 422 21.40 -0.82 1.85
CA LEU A 422 21.72 0.52 1.37
C LEU A 422 21.40 0.59 -0.12
N ASP A 423 20.61 1.57 -0.51
CA ASP A 423 20.23 1.80 -1.90
C ASP A 423 20.43 3.26 -2.29
N GLY A 424 20.93 3.51 -3.48
CA GLY A 424 20.93 4.80 -4.15
C GLY A 424 19.98 4.76 -5.34
N PHE A 425 19.10 5.73 -5.45
CA PHE A 425 18.08 5.75 -6.52
C PHE A 425 18.01 7.08 -7.24
N ALA A 426 17.59 7.01 -8.52
CA ALA A 426 17.32 8.17 -9.35
C ALA A 426 16.07 7.92 -10.20
N ASN A 427 15.07 8.79 -10.04
CA ASN A 427 13.82 8.72 -10.79
C ASN A 427 13.61 10.02 -11.55
N PHE A 428 13.16 9.91 -12.79
CA PHE A 428 12.93 11.03 -13.69
C PHE A 428 11.52 10.91 -14.25
N LEU A 429 10.67 11.90 -13.98
CA LEU A 429 9.31 12.00 -14.48
C LEU A 429 9.23 13.14 -15.49
N THR A 430 8.70 12.87 -16.65
CA THR A 430 8.43 13.84 -17.73
C THR A 430 6.98 13.77 -18.15
N ASP A 431 6.52 14.78 -18.91
CA ASP A 431 5.12 14.93 -19.30
C ASP A 431 4.14 14.85 -18.10
N LYS A 432 4.61 15.21 -16.90
CA LYS A 432 3.75 15.21 -15.72
C LYS A 432 2.55 16.12 -15.94
N ILE A 433 1.37 15.59 -15.67
CA ILE A 433 0.13 16.36 -15.77
C ILE A 433 0.05 17.33 -14.60
N THR A 434 0.00 18.59 -14.92
CA THR A 434 -0.03 19.69 -13.94
C THR A 434 -1.08 20.71 -14.39
N SER A 435 -1.90 21.16 -13.43
CA SER A 435 -2.87 22.23 -13.70
C SER A 435 -2.14 23.56 -13.93
N ALA A 436 -2.56 24.26 -14.97
CA ALA A 436 -2.07 25.61 -15.28
C ALA A 436 -3.21 26.48 -15.84
N PRO A 437 -3.09 27.82 -15.81
CA PRO A 437 -4.02 28.72 -16.48
C PRO A 437 -4.11 28.41 -17.96
N THR A 438 -5.32 28.51 -18.53
CA THR A 438 -5.50 28.36 -19.98
C THR A 438 -4.91 29.56 -20.74
N PRO A 439 -4.46 29.37 -21.97
CA PRO A 439 -3.93 30.47 -22.79
C PRO A 439 -4.97 31.56 -23.08
N GLU A 440 -6.25 31.22 -23.10
CA GLU A 440 -7.38 32.10 -23.42
C GLU A 440 -7.83 32.94 -22.22
N ASP A 441 -7.80 32.36 -21.00
CA ASP A 441 -8.19 33.04 -19.78
C ASP A 441 -7.35 32.54 -18.59
N PRO A 442 -6.52 33.42 -17.97
CA PRO A 442 -5.66 33.04 -16.85
C PRO A 442 -6.44 32.71 -15.55
N ASN A 443 -7.74 32.95 -15.50
CA ASN A 443 -8.58 32.55 -14.37
C ASN A 443 -9.16 31.14 -14.52
N ILE A 444 -9.10 30.55 -15.72
CA ILE A 444 -9.54 29.19 -16.00
C ILE A 444 -8.30 28.30 -15.99
N TRP A 445 -8.36 27.22 -15.21
CA TRP A 445 -7.28 26.25 -15.07
C TRP A 445 -7.64 24.96 -15.76
N ALA A 446 -6.65 24.35 -16.43
CA ALA A 446 -6.80 23.05 -17.08
C ALA A 446 -5.52 22.21 -16.90
N PRO A 447 -5.58 20.89 -17.02
CA PRO A 447 -4.42 20.02 -16.92
C PRO A 447 -3.63 19.99 -18.25
N TYR A 448 -2.31 20.04 -18.15
CA TYR A 448 -1.36 20.01 -19.26
C TYR A 448 -0.17 19.09 -18.96
N ASN A 449 0.42 18.48 -19.98
CA ASN A 449 1.66 17.69 -19.89
C ASN A 449 2.90 18.58 -19.89
N ILE A 450 3.07 19.40 -18.88
CA ILE A 450 4.16 20.38 -18.77
C ILE A 450 5.16 20.07 -17.66
N GLY A 451 4.76 19.27 -16.68
CA GLY A 451 5.54 19.04 -15.48
C GLY A 451 6.72 18.09 -15.70
N LYS A 452 7.80 18.33 -14.97
CA LYS A 452 8.97 17.44 -14.85
C LYS A 452 9.38 17.33 -13.40
N VAL A 453 9.73 16.12 -12.95
CA VAL A 453 10.22 15.88 -11.59
C VAL A 453 11.50 15.03 -11.65
N ARG A 454 12.45 15.39 -10.81
CA ARG A 454 13.64 14.56 -10.55
C ARG A 454 13.70 14.21 -9.09
N SER A 455 13.72 12.92 -8.78
CA SER A 455 13.86 12.37 -7.43
C SER A 455 15.18 11.63 -7.32
N LEU A 456 16.08 12.13 -6.49
CA LEU A 456 17.37 11.51 -6.16
C LEU A 456 17.39 11.20 -4.68
N GLY A 457 17.88 10.04 -4.29
CA GLY A 457 17.93 9.74 -2.87
C GLY A 457 18.74 8.52 -2.49
N LEU A 458 18.82 8.33 -1.18
CA LEU A 458 19.45 7.18 -0.52
C LEU A 458 18.46 6.59 0.48
N ASP A 459 18.32 5.27 0.47
CA ASP A 459 17.59 4.49 1.46
C ASP A 459 18.56 3.63 2.26
N LEU A 460 18.54 3.74 3.59
CA LEU A 460 19.29 2.92 4.51
C LEU A 460 18.33 2.20 5.45
N ALA A 461 18.53 0.89 5.62
CA ALA A 461 17.86 0.13 6.66
C ALA A 461 18.88 -0.77 7.37
N ALA A 462 18.80 -0.85 8.71
CA ALA A 462 19.60 -1.74 9.50
C ALA A 462 18.79 -2.27 10.68
N GLY A 463 18.96 -3.54 11.00
CA GLY A 463 18.21 -4.13 12.10
C GLY A 463 18.74 -5.48 12.53
N PHE A 464 18.16 -5.96 13.61
CA PHE A 464 18.42 -7.30 14.12
C PHE A 464 17.15 -7.96 14.67
N VAL A 465 17.15 -9.26 14.69
CA VAL A 465 16.27 -10.10 15.49
C VAL A 465 17.14 -10.94 16.39
N TRP A 466 16.81 -11.00 17.66
CA TRP A 466 17.43 -11.87 18.64
C TRP A 466 16.36 -12.66 19.39
N HIS A 467 16.60 -13.94 19.58
CA HIS A 467 15.70 -14.79 20.36
C HIS A 467 16.49 -15.83 21.18
N ASP A 468 15.93 -16.15 22.33
CA ASP A 468 16.30 -17.30 23.15
C ASP A 468 15.04 -18.09 23.54
N ALA A 469 15.11 -18.90 24.63
CA ALA A 469 13.97 -19.68 25.08
C ALA A 469 12.76 -18.86 25.55
N ASP A 470 12.97 -17.70 26.14
CA ASP A 470 11.95 -16.86 26.79
C ASP A 470 11.73 -15.51 26.10
N TRP A 471 12.78 -14.97 25.45
CA TRP A 471 12.80 -13.64 24.88
C TRP A 471 12.86 -13.65 23.35
N ARG A 472 12.15 -12.73 22.77
CA ARG A 472 12.34 -12.33 21.35
C ARG A 472 12.41 -10.81 21.29
N CYS A 473 13.51 -10.30 20.76
CA CYS A 473 13.73 -8.87 20.55
C CYS A 473 14.01 -8.61 19.09
N ALA A 474 13.45 -7.53 18.55
CA ALA A 474 13.75 -7.06 17.21
C ALA A 474 13.93 -5.54 17.22
N PHE A 475 14.79 -5.06 16.36
CA PHE A 475 15.00 -3.64 16.11
C PHE A 475 15.18 -3.43 14.60
N ASP A 476 14.55 -2.38 14.07
CA ASP A 476 14.67 -1.96 12.67
C ASP A 476 14.77 -0.43 12.64
N ALA A 477 15.84 0.08 12.06
CA ALA A 477 16.09 1.50 11.83
C ALA A 477 16.11 1.75 10.32
N ARG A 478 15.32 2.70 9.85
CA ARG A 478 15.22 3.09 8.45
C ARG A 478 15.44 4.59 8.30
N TYR A 479 16.15 4.95 7.28
CA TYR A 479 16.40 6.33 6.92
C TYR A 479 16.32 6.50 5.41
N THR A 480 15.56 7.50 4.97
CA THR A 480 15.52 7.95 3.58
C THR A 480 15.94 9.41 3.51
N MET A 481 16.90 9.70 2.64
CA MET A 481 17.20 11.05 2.16
C MET A 481 16.65 11.18 0.75
N LEU A 482 15.79 12.17 0.52
CA LEU A 482 15.08 12.33 -0.75
C LEU A 482 15.10 13.80 -1.23
N SER A 483 15.70 14.04 -2.37
CA SER A 483 15.59 15.29 -3.11
C SER A 483 14.65 15.08 -4.31
N ALA A 484 13.34 15.29 -4.08
CA ALA A 484 12.32 15.27 -5.15
C ALA A 484 12.05 16.72 -5.57
N THR A 485 12.53 17.11 -6.74
CA THR A 485 12.53 18.52 -7.16
C THR A 485 11.78 18.76 -8.46
N ASP A 486 11.05 19.86 -8.52
CA ASP A 486 10.47 20.37 -9.77
C ASP A 486 11.57 20.72 -10.76
N ARG A 487 11.46 20.22 -11.99
CA ARG A 487 12.35 20.50 -13.12
C ARG A 487 11.58 21.02 -14.33
N THR A 488 10.37 21.45 -14.11
CA THR A 488 9.52 22.08 -15.14
C THR A 488 10.15 23.40 -15.58
N PRO A 489 10.48 23.58 -16.87
CA PRO A 489 10.99 24.85 -17.36
C PRO A 489 10.02 26.00 -17.06
N ASP A 490 10.55 27.14 -16.69
CA ASP A 490 9.82 28.38 -16.42
C ASP A 490 8.80 28.31 -15.26
N SER A 491 8.81 27.20 -14.49
CA SER A 491 8.01 27.07 -13.27
C SER A 491 8.55 27.96 -12.15
N TYR A 492 7.68 28.61 -11.40
CA TYR A 492 8.06 29.37 -10.20
C TYR A 492 8.68 28.48 -9.11
N SER A 493 8.37 27.19 -9.11
CA SER A 493 8.91 26.18 -8.19
C SER A 493 10.13 25.44 -8.75
N PHE A 494 10.72 25.91 -9.88
CA PHE A 494 11.88 25.25 -10.48
C PHE A 494 13.02 25.05 -9.48
N GLY A 495 13.47 23.82 -9.31
CA GLY A 495 14.52 23.44 -8.38
C GLY A 495 14.08 23.25 -6.94
N GLN A 496 12.86 23.62 -6.58
CA GLN A 496 12.31 23.43 -5.24
C GLN A 496 11.86 21.98 -5.00
N GLN A 497 11.79 21.61 -3.73
CA GLN A 497 11.24 20.32 -3.29
C GLN A 497 9.75 20.25 -3.63
N ILE A 498 9.30 19.07 -4.09
CA ILE A 498 7.87 18.79 -4.32
C ILE A 498 7.11 18.94 -2.98
N PRO A 499 5.95 19.60 -2.97
CA PRO A 499 5.17 19.80 -1.76
C PRO A 499 4.89 18.52 -0.99
N TYR A 500 4.92 18.64 0.35
CA TYR A 500 4.65 17.59 1.35
C TYR A 500 5.67 16.46 1.41
N ILE A 501 6.57 16.30 0.45
CA ILE A 501 7.60 15.27 0.43
C ILE A 501 8.76 15.68 1.34
N ALA A 502 9.02 14.88 2.38
CA ALA A 502 10.13 15.14 3.31
C ALA A 502 11.49 14.86 2.67
N LYS A 503 12.48 15.74 2.93
CA LYS A 503 13.87 15.49 2.55
C LYS A 503 14.51 14.38 3.39
N HIS A 504 14.14 14.31 4.66
CA HIS A 504 14.67 13.33 5.61
C HIS A 504 13.51 12.62 6.30
N THR A 505 13.52 11.31 6.23
CA THR A 505 12.58 10.44 6.89
C THR A 505 13.33 9.44 7.74
N VAL A 506 13.04 9.37 9.04
CA VAL A 506 13.59 8.35 9.95
C VAL A 506 12.44 7.56 10.55
N VAL A 507 12.59 6.25 10.61
CA VAL A 507 11.69 5.35 11.33
C VAL A 507 12.52 4.40 12.18
N LEU A 508 12.32 4.42 13.50
CA LEU A 508 12.89 3.45 14.43
C LEU A 508 11.74 2.60 14.98
N ASN A 509 11.81 1.32 14.76
CA ASN A 509 10.83 0.35 15.23
C ASN A 509 11.52 -0.71 16.06
N ALA A 510 11.03 -0.98 17.26
CA ALA A 510 11.54 -2.04 18.10
C ALA A 510 10.40 -2.89 18.65
N SER A 511 10.71 -4.12 19.01
CA SER A 511 9.79 -4.99 19.75
C SER A 511 10.56 -5.89 20.70
N ALA A 512 9.97 -6.13 21.86
CA ALA A 512 10.46 -7.10 22.83
C ALA A 512 9.29 -7.93 23.34
N SER A 513 9.45 -9.26 23.32
CA SER A 513 8.44 -10.20 23.84
C SER A 513 9.06 -11.10 24.91
N TRP A 514 8.33 -11.30 26.01
CA TRP A 514 8.75 -12.14 27.11
C TRP A 514 7.55 -12.76 27.83
N ARG A 515 7.46 -14.09 27.84
CA ARG A 515 6.42 -14.84 28.55
C ARG A 515 4.99 -14.30 28.37
N GLY A 516 4.64 -13.97 27.11
CA GLY A 516 3.34 -13.43 26.74
C GLY A 516 3.17 -11.91 26.95
N TRP A 517 4.15 -11.19 27.50
CA TRP A 517 4.22 -9.74 27.40
C TRP A 517 4.84 -9.36 26.06
N SER A 518 4.40 -8.25 25.49
CA SER A 518 5.08 -7.61 24.34
C SER A 518 5.06 -6.10 24.48
N LEU A 519 6.16 -5.48 24.12
CA LEU A 519 6.35 -4.03 24.09
C LEU A 519 6.86 -3.66 22.68
N ALA A 520 6.22 -2.68 22.06
CA ALA A 520 6.57 -2.24 20.72
C ALA A 520 6.56 -0.71 20.62
N PRO A 521 7.70 -0.03 20.83
CA PRO A 521 7.87 1.38 20.54
C PRO A 521 8.13 1.61 19.05
N VAL A 522 7.61 2.74 18.53
CA VAL A 522 7.90 3.27 17.18
C VAL A 522 8.19 4.75 17.32
N TRP A 523 9.31 5.22 16.76
CA TRP A 523 9.61 6.63 16.63
C TRP A 523 9.76 7.00 15.16
N GLN A 524 9.22 8.14 14.77
CA GLN A 524 9.22 8.63 13.40
C GLN A 524 9.60 10.10 13.38
N LEU A 525 10.36 10.50 12.35
CA LEU A 525 10.71 11.89 12.04
C LEU A 525 10.49 12.15 10.55
N ARG A 526 9.90 13.30 10.23
CA ARG A 526 9.82 13.85 8.87
C ARG A 526 10.31 15.28 8.91
N SER A 527 11.33 15.61 8.11
CA SER A 527 11.92 16.96 8.11
C SER A 527 12.26 17.45 6.71
N GLY A 528 12.43 18.79 6.59
CA GLY A 528 12.72 19.47 5.34
C GLY A 528 11.56 19.39 4.35
N ARG A 529 10.35 19.73 4.79
CA ARG A 529 9.12 19.73 4.00
C ARG A 529 8.73 21.13 3.58
N THR A 530 7.94 21.23 2.54
CA THR A 530 7.30 22.49 2.07
C THR A 530 5.87 22.20 1.65
N ASP A 531 4.99 23.19 1.68
CA ASP A 531 3.66 23.13 1.06
C ASP A 531 3.63 23.74 -0.36
N GLY A 532 4.79 24.24 -0.83
CA GLY A 532 4.95 24.93 -2.11
C GLY A 532 4.90 26.45 -1.99
N SER A 533 4.34 27.01 -0.92
CA SER A 533 4.34 28.44 -0.61
C SER A 533 5.40 28.81 0.44
N GLY A 534 5.76 27.88 1.31
CA GLY A 534 6.74 28.04 2.37
C GLY A 534 7.21 26.72 2.95
N ASP A 535 8.10 26.80 3.93
CA ASP A 535 8.54 25.63 4.68
C ASP A 535 7.44 25.17 5.65
N LEU A 536 7.23 23.88 5.73
CA LEU A 536 6.40 23.23 6.75
C LEU A 536 7.24 22.76 7.92
N ASP A 537 6.68 22.87 9.11
CA ASP A 537 7.32 22.43 10.34
C ASP A 537 7.70 20.94 10.26
N ASP A 538 8.88 20.64 10.74
CA ASP A 538 9.31 19.27 10.97
C ASP A 538 8.46 18.63 12.06
N TRP A 539 8.18 17.34 11.94
CA TRP A 539 7.45 16.64 12.97
C TRP A 539 8.06 15.29 13.35
N ASN A 540 7.85 14.93 14.59
CA ASN A 540 8.19 13.60 15.08
C ASN A 540 7.09 13.08 16.00
N THR A 541 6.91 11.76 16.01
CA THR A 541 5.98 11.09 16.91
C THR A 541 6.65 9.90 17.57
N PHE A 542 6.25 9.64 18.81
CA PHE A 542 6.63 8.42 19.53
C PHE A 542 5.36 7.67 19.91
N ASP A 543 5.27 6.43 19.44
CA ASP A 543 4.16 5.53 19.69
C ASP A 543 4.63 4.37 20.54
N LEU A 544 3.77 3.89 21.43
CA LEU A 544 4.07 2.75 22.30
C LEU A 544 2.89 1.79 22.36
N THR A 545 3.12 0.52 22.08
CA THR A 545 2.13 -0.53 22.27
C THR A 545 2.63 -1.53 23.32
N LEU A 546 1.81 -1.78 24.32
CA LEU A 546 2.01 -2.82 25.33
C LEU A 546 0.90 -3.87 25.18
N ALA A 547 1.26 -5.14 25.15
CA ALA A 547 0.27 -6.21 25.15
C ALA A 547 0.64 -7.33 26.12
N LYS A 548 -0.40 -8.05 26.59
CA LYS A 548 -0.28 -9.27 27.39
C LYS A 548 -1.15 -10.35 26.80
N SER A 549 -0.54 -11.41 26.34
CA SER A 549 -1.23 -12.63 25.92
C SER A 549 -1.32 -13.62 27.08
N ILE A 550 -2.51 -14.10 27.34
CA ILE A 550 -2.85 -15.04 28.42
C ILE A 550 -3.41 -16.29 27.76
N ARG A 551 -2.72 -17.41 27.91
CA ARG A 551 -3.22 -18.69 27.38
C ARG A 551 -4.35 -19.19 28.28
N LEU A 552 -5.55 -19.31 27.74
CA LEU A 552 -6.69 -19.88 28.44
C LEU A 552 -6.70 -21.41 28.27
N PRO A 553 -7.03 -22.19 29.34
CA PRO A 553 -7.14 -23.64 29.23
C PRO A 553 -8.24 -24.05 28.25
N LYS A 554 -7.92 -25.00 27.34
CA LYS A 554 -8.85 -25.59 26.34
C LYS A 554 -9.36 -24.66 25.24
N THR A 555 -9.01 -23.38 25.28
CA THR A 555 -9.35 -22.37 24.27
C THR A 555 -8.08 -21.66 23.81
N GLY A 556 -8.17 -20.70 22.91
CA GLY A 556 -7.00 -19.96 22.43
C GLY A 556 -6.55 -18.84 23.38
N PRO A 557 -5.54 -18.06 22.99
CA PRO A 557 -5.04 -16.96 23.80
C PRO A 557 -6.01 -15.77 23.82
N LEU A 558 -6.13 -15.16 24.99
CA LEU A 558 -6.71 -13.83 25.20
C LEU A 558 -5.56 -12.82 25.29
N SER A 559 -5.55 -11.83 24.41
CA SER A 559 -4.58 -10.74 24.44
C SER A 559 -5.24 -9.43 24.86
N LEU A 560 -4.65 -8.79 25.86
CA LEU A 560 -4.99 -7.42 26.25
C LEU A 560 -3.96 -6.49 25.63
N LYS A 561 -4.40 -5.40 24.99
CA LYS A 561 -3.52 -4.46 24.31
C LYS A 561 -3.84 -3.02 24.73
N LEU A 562 -2.79 -2.24 24.96
CA LEU A 562 -2.85 -0.80 25.20
C LEU A 562 -1.88 -0.12 24.24
N SER A 563 -2.38 0.80 23.44
CA SER A 563 -1.57 1.60 22.52
C SER A 563 -1.70 3.07 22.82
N VAL A 564 -0.57 3.75 22.95
CA VAL A 564 -0.48 5.21 23.05
C VAL A 564 0.18 5.70 21.78
N ARG A 565 -0.50 6.54 21.02
CA ARG A 565 0.03 7.19 19.83
C ARG A 565 0.36 8.64 20.12
N ASN A 566 1.42 9.14 19.46
CA ASN A 566 1.92 10.49 19.68
C ASN A 566 2.04 10.80 21.18
N MET A 567 2.81 9.96 21.90
CA MET A 567 2.89 9.92 23.36
C MET A 567 3.25 11.27 23.97
N PHE A 568 4.05 12.07 23.27
CA PHE A 568 4.51 13.38 23.74
C PHE A 568 3.61 14.54 23.29
N ASP A 569 2.45 14.22 22.67
CA ASP A 569 1.43 15.19 22.27
C ASP A 569 1.95 16.26 21.30
N HIS A 570 2.85 15.87 20.39
CA HIS A 570 3.40 16.75 19.39
C HIS A 570 2.28 17.19 18.42
N ARG A 571 2.15 18.50 18.20
CA ARG A 571 1.19 19.06 17.24
C ARG A 571 1.86 19.12 15.87
N TYR A 572 1.21 18.57 14.87
CA TYR A 572 1.76 18.50 13.53
C TYR A 572 0.69 18.36 12.45
N GLU A 573 1.08 18.62 11.23
CA GLU A 573 0.28 18.44 10.03
C GLU A 573 1.06 17.60 9.02
N VAL A 574 0.37 16.69 8.33
CA VAL A 574 0.93 15.99 7.17
C VAL A 574 0.72 16.83 5.91
N SER A 575 -0.49 17.35 5.75
CA SER A 575 -0.88 18.32 4.72
C SER A 575 -1.23 19.66 5.38
N SER A 576 -0.83 20.77 4.79
CA SER A 576 -1.08 22.12 5.32
C SER A 576 -2.56 22.35 5.56
N GLY A 577 -2.91 22.88 6.74
CA GLY A 577 -4.28 23.13 7.16
C GLY A 577 -5.08 21.89 7.59
N TYR A 578 -4.46 20.71 7.65
CA TYR A 578 -5.06 19.48 8.15
C TYR A 578 -4.32 18.99 9.40
N PRO A 579 -4.67 19.52 10.60
CA PRO A 579 -4.02 19.11 11.84
C PRO A 579 -4.23 17.62 12.10
N MET A 580 -3.19 16.98 12.60
CA MET A 580 -3.21 15.58 12.99
C MET A 580 -3.60 15.43 14.48
N PRO A 581 -4.19 14.29 14.87
CA PRO A 581 -4.52 14.03 16.26
C PRO A 581 -3.28 14.15 17.17
N GLY A 582 -3.42 14.83 18.30
CA GLY A 582 -2.46 14.80 19.38
C GLY A 582 -2.37 13.41 20.02
N ARG A 583 -1.92 13.36 21.29
CA ARG A 583 -1.83 12.07 22.01
C ARG A 583 -3.17 11.35 22.05
N SER A 584 -3.18 10.09 21.62
CA SER A 584 -4.36 9.23 21.66
C SER A 584 -4.06 7.88 22.31
N ILE A 585 -5.00 7.40 23.09
CA ILE A 585 -4.92 6.13 23.80
C ILE A 585 -6.00 5.20 23.28
N LEU A 586 -5.64 3.96 22.98
CA LEU A 586 -6.55 2.91 22.56
C LEU A 586 -6.27 1.65 23.38
N GLY A 587 -7.27 1.15 24.07
CA GLY A 587 -7.22 -0.10 24.83
C GLY A 587 -8.18 -1.12 24.26
N GLY A 588 -7.87 -2.40 24.40
CA GLY A 588 -8.81 -3.42 23.96
C GLY A 588 -8.32 -4.84 24.18
N LEU A 589 -9.10 -5.75 23.64
CA LEU A 589 -8.88 -7.18 23.75
C LEU A 589 -8.97 -7.86 22.39
N GLU A 590 -8.19 -8.92 22.24
CA GLU A 590 -8.25 -9.86 21.13
C GLU A 590 -8.33 -11.28 21.71
N TYR A 591 -9.31 -12.05 21.25
CA TYR A 591 -9.46 -13.45 21.60
C TYR A 591 -9.38 -14.31 20.34
N LYS A 592 -8.50 -15.31 20.35
CA LYS A 592 -8.36 -16.33 19.31
C LYS A 592 -8.82 -17.69 19.85
N PHE A 593 -9.47 -18.48 19.04
CA PHE A 593 -9.98 -19.80 19.43
C PHE A 593 -9.93 -20.81 18.29
#